data_fb78671346a50c6e397245a6dc2e1170
#
_entry.id   fb78671346a50c6e397245a6dc2e1170
#
_cell.length_a   1.000
_cell.length_b   1.000
_cell.length_c   1.000
_cell.angle_alpha   90.00
_cell.angle_beta   90.00
_cell.angle_gamma   90.00
#
_symmetry.space_group_name_H-M   'P 1'
#
loop_
_entity.id
_entity.type
_entity.pdbx_description
1 polymer ?
#
loop_
_entity_poly.entity_id
_entity_poly.type
_entity_poly.pdbx_seq_one_letter_code
_entity_poly.pdbx_strand_id
1 'polypeptide(L)'
;MLDRRNLLSSGAVLGLGTVAGCATNASAGSARGKPAFEVAQPLLPIVGTSEMFPVRRIYCIGRNYAAHAREMGSDPNREPPFFFQKPSDAVQFVAIGTTAEHPYPPLTKNYHYEIELVAALGKGGRNVSVDDALALVYGYTIGLDMTRRDLQRAMGDEKKPWEIGKSFDRSAPMGPLHRVADVGHFTKGAITLKVNGVVRQSADLNMMTWSVAEQISKLSQAFELMPGDLIYSGTPENVGPVVPGDVMQGSIAGLPTLDVKVV
;
A
#
# COMPACT_ATOMS: atom_id res chain seq x y z
N MET A 1 -12.43 -40.95 49.36
CA MET A 1 -12.21 -42.37 49.69
C MET A 1 -11.36 -43.01 48.63
N LEU A 2 -10.15 -43.35 49.04
CA LEU A 2 -9.31 -44.50 48.61
C LEU A 2 -8.83 -44.52 47.15
N ASP A 3 -7.63 -44.84 46.88
CA ASP A 3 -6.31 -44.93 47.53
C ASP A 3 -5.29 -45.30 46.45
N ARG A 4 -4.22 -44.67 46.43
CA ARG A 4 -2.80 -44.96 46.37
C ARG A 4 -2.32 -46.35 45.88
N ARG A 5 -1.23 -46.24 45.17
CA ARG A 5 0.09 -46.91 45.34
C ARG A 5 0.55 -47.84 44.22
N ASN A 6 1.66 -47.39 43.63
CA ASN A 6 3.05 -47.97 43.65
C ASN A 6 3.25 -49.29 42.92
N LEU A 7 4.27 -49.40 42.11
CA LEU A 7 5.68 -49.71 42.39
C LEU A 7 6.51 -49.79 41.09
N LEU A 8 7.61 -49.08 41.04
CA LEU A 8 9.01 -49.45 40.84
C LEU A 8 9.31 -50.73 40.01
N SER A 9 10.15 -50.68 38.98
CA SER A 9 11.61 -50.70 39.12
C SER A 9 12.32 -50.92 37.75
N SER A 10 13.38 -50.19 37.58
CA SER A 10 14.72 -50.57 37.10
C SER A 10 14.95 -51.13 35.70
N GLY A 11 15.85 -50.40 34.99
CA GLY A 11 16.67 -50.97 33.94
C GLY A 11 17.35 -49.92 33.08
N ALA A 12 18.55 -49.54 33.49
CA ALA A 12 19.44 -48.73 32.67
C ALA A 12 20.01 -49.53 31.50
N VAL A 13 20.28 -48.90 30.35
CA VAL A 13 21.51 -49.06 29.58
C VAL A 13 21.68 -47.90 28.62
N LEU A 14 22.90 -47.38 28.61
CA LEU A 14 23.46 -46.33 27.76
C LEU A 14 23.38 -46.67 26.27
N GLY A 15 23.12 -45.62 25.48
CA GLY A 15 23.39 -45.62 24.06
C GLY A 15 23.56 -44.17 23.59
N LEU A 16 24.81 -43.65 23.60
CA LEU A 16 25.13 -42.41 22.88
C LEU A 16 24.97 -42.68 21.38
N GLY A 17 24.03 -42.05 20.79
CA GLY A 17 23.88 -41.94 19.36
C GLY A 17 23.62 -40.48 19.00
N THR A 18 24.66 -39.73 18.66
CA THR A 18 24.53 -38.41 18.02
C THR A 18 23.89 -38.58 16.65
N VAL A 19 22.62 -38.35 16.54
CA VAL A 19 21.96 -38.17 15.25
C VAL A 19 21.88 -36.66 15.02
N ALA A 20 22.77 -36.16 14.18
CA ALA A 20 22.62 -34.86 13.56
C ALA A 20 21.36 -34.90 12.68
N GLY A 21 20.25 -34.47 13.26
CA GLY A 21 19.02 -34.25 12.55
C GLY A 21 19.17 -33.02 11.67
N CYS A 22 19.49 -33.21 10.39
CA CYS A 22 19.18 -32.26 9.38
C CYS A 22 17.66 -32.02 9.44
N ALA A 23 17.25 -30.92 10.05
CA ALA A 23 15.90 -30.42 9.88
C ALA A 23 15.78 -29.96 8.40
N THR A 24 15.41 -30.90 7.54
CA THR A 24 14.87 -30.55 6.24
C THR A 24 13.59 -29.79 6.52
N ASN A 25 13.63 -28.48 6.34
CA ASN A 25 12.41 -27.69 6.14
C ASN A 25 11.70 -28.30 4.93
N ALA A 26 10.86 -29.28 5.17
CA ALA A 26 9.85 -29.70 4.23
C ALA A 26 8.90 -28.49 4.10
N SER A 27 9.16 -27.63 3.12
CA SER A 27 8.15 -26.73 2.61
C SER A 27 6.96 -27.62 2.31
N ALA A 28 5.85 -27.41 3.00
CA ALA A 28 4.58 -28.02 2.66
C ALA A 28 4.30 -27.67 1.19
N GLY A 29 4.68 -28.56 0.30
CA GLY A 29 4.35 -28.48 -1.11
C GLY A 29 2.85 -28.56 -1.19
N SER A 30 2.17 -27.39 -1.25
CA SER A 30 0.79 -27.35 -1.66
C SER A 30 0.75 -28.12 -2.98
N ALA A 31 -0.11 -29.13 -3.08
CA ALA A 31 -0.43 -29.78 -4.34
C ALA A 31 -1.01 -28.71 -5.25
N ARG A 32 -0.14 -28.00 -5.99
CA ARG A 32 -0.55 -26.97 -6.96
C ARG A 32 -0.98 -27.71 -8.20
N GLY A 33 -2.26 -27.97 -8.29
CA GLY A 33 -2.87 -28.35 -9.55
C GLY A 33 -2.64 -27.25 -10.60
N LYS A 34 -2.78 -27.59 -11.88
CA LYS A 34 -2.78 -26.59 -12.95
C LYS A 34 -3.97 -25.64 -12.75
N PRO A 35 -3.79 -24.30 -12.79
CA PRO A 35 -4.89 -23.36 -12.75
C PRO A 35 -5.92 -23.66 -13.85
N ALA A 36 -7.20 -23.48 -13.56
CA ALA A 36 -8.26 -23.65 -14.55
C ALA A 36 -8.18 -22.61 -15.69
N PHE A 37 -7.67 -21.42 -15.36
CA PHE A 37 -7.37 -20.32 -16.29
C PHE A 37 -6.26 -19.45 -15.70
N GLU A 38 -5.60 -18.68 -16.55
CA GLU A 38 -4.57 -17.72 -16.10
C GLU A 38 -5.22 -16.39 -15.73
N VAL A 39 -4.75 -15.78 -14.62
CA VAL A 39 -5.08 -14.42 -14.21
C VAL A 39 -3.82 -13.58 -14.35
N ALA A 40 -3.88 -12.50 -15.13
CA ALA A 40 -2.76 -11.60 -15.29
C ALA A 40 -2.42 -10.93 -13.95
N GLN A 41 -1.15 -11.03 -13.55
CA GLN A 41 -0.65 -10.28 -12.40
C GLN A 41 -0.30 -8.86 -12.84
N PRO A 42 -0.81 -7.82 -12.17
CA PRO A 42 -0.38 -6.46 -12.45
C PRO A 42 1.12 -6.28 -12.18
N LEU A 43 1.80 -5.64 -13.12
CA LEU A 43 3.25 -5.41 -13.08
C LEU A 43 3.54 -3.92 -13.25
N LEU A 44 4.49 -3.40 -12.46
CA LEU A 44 4.97 -2.03 -12.59
C LEU A 44 6.41 -2.03 -13.11
N PRO A 45 6.74 -1.22 -14.13
CA PRO A 45 8.12 -1.03 -14.55
C PRO A 45 8.98 -0.47 -13.42
N ILE A 46 10.23 -0.89 -13.39
CA ILE A 46 11.26 -0.38 -12.47
C ILE A 46 12.22 0.46 -13.30
N VAL A 47 12.38 1.72 -12.91
CA VAL A 47 13.27 2.65 -13.63
C VAL A 47 14.71 2.13 -13.64
N GLY A 48 15.36 2.21 -14.80
CA GLY A 48 16.75 1.80 -14.98
C GLY A 48 16.99 0.30 -15.11
N THR A 49 15.93 -0.52 -15.19
CA THR A 49 16.05 -1.97 -15.40
C THR A 49 15.02 -2.48 -16.40
N SER A 50 15.18 -3.73 -16.86
CA SER A 50 14.16 -4.46 -17.64
C SER A 50 13.23 -5.29 -16.73
N GLU A 51 13.45 -5.26 -15.42
CA GLU A 51 12.64 -6.00 -14.45
C GLU A 51 11.31 -5.29 -14.19
N MET A 52 10.31 -6.08 -13.80
CA MET A 52 8.98 -5.61 -13.45
C MET A 52 8.68 -5.97 -12.01
N PHE A 53 8.07 -5.05 -11.28
CA PHE A 53 7.64 -5.28 -9.90
C PHE A 53 6.23 -5.89 -9.90
N PRO A 54 6.03 -7.09 -9.33
CA PRO A 54 4.72 -7.73 -9.25
C PRO A 54 3.89 -7.13 -8.13
N VAL A 55 2.71 -6.60 -8.44
CA VAL A 55 1.81 -6.01 -7.44
C VAL A 55 0.98 -7.10 -6.77
N ARG A 56 1.06 -7.19 -5.43
CA ARG A 56 0.32 -8.18 -4.63
C ARG A 56 -0.91 -7.59 -3.96
N ARG A 57 -0.74 -6.63 -3.08
CA ARG A 57 -1.82 -5.93 -2.37
C ARG A 57 -1.55 -4.44 -2.37
N ILE A 58 -2.60 -3.65 -2.35
CA ILE A 58 -2.51 -2.20 -2.23
C ILE A 58 -3.19 -1.81 -0.93
N TYR A 59 -2.38 -1.42 0.06
CA TYR A 59 -2.84 -0.83 1.30
C TYR A 59 -2.87 0.68 1.17
N CYS A 60 -3.89 1.32 1.72
CA CYS A 60 -4.05 2.77 1.75
C CYS A 60 -4.26 3.22 3.19
N ILE A 61 -3.62 4.33 3.56
CA ILE A 61 -3.74 4.94 4.89
C ILE A 61 -4.74 6.08 4.81
N GLY A 62 -5.81 6.00 5.59
CA GLY A 62 -6.78 7.09 5.67
C GLY A 62 -6.31 8.23 6.56
N ARG A 63 -6.54 9.50 6.11
CA ARG A 63 -6.38 10.74 6.91
C ARG A 63 -4.99 10.94 7.52
N ASN A 64 -3.94 10.67 6.77
CA ASN A 64 -2.56 10.71 7.27
C ASN A 64 -1.90 12.10 7.26
N TYR A 65 -2.62 13.16 6.92
CA TYR A 65 -2.19 14.55 7.09
C TYR A 65 -3.18 15.27 8.00
N ALA A 66 -2.69 15.98 9.01
CA ALA A 66 -3.54 16.63 10.01
C ALA A 66 -4.54 17.62 9.40
N ALA A 67 -4.13 18.37 8.38
CA ALA A 67 -5.00 19.30 7.68
C ALA A 67 -6.08 18.57 6.88
N HIS A 68 -5.73 17.47 6.19
CA HIS A 68 -6.70 16.63 5.51
C HIS A 68 -7.67 15.94 6.49
N ALA A 69 -7.20 15.50 7.65
CA ALA A 69 -8.09 14.94 8.68
C ALA A 69 -9.16 15.95 9.11
N ARG A 70 -8.78 17.22 9.33
CA ARG A 70 -9.73 18.32 9.63
C ARG A 70 -10.70 18.58 8.48
N GLU A 71 -10.21 18.63 7.23
CA GLU A 71 -11.03 18.78 6.02
C GLU A 71 -12.12 17.72 5.94
N MET A 72 -11.79 16.49 6.35
CA MET A 72 -12.72 15.36 6.35
C MET A 72 -13.58 15.25 7.62
N GLY A 73 -13.56 16.27 8.50
CA GLY A 73 -14.36 16.32 9.71
C GLY A 73 -13.87 15.42 10.86
N SER A 74 -12.57 15.06 10.86
CA SER A 74 -11.95 14.23 11.90
C SER A 74 -11.04 15.05 12.80
N ASP A 75 -10.83 14.55 14.03
CA ASP A 75 -9.82 15.09 14.94
C ASP A 75 -8.43 14.85 14.36
N PRO A 76 -7.57 15.89 14.21
CA PRO A 76 -6.21 15.74 13.75
C PRO A 76 -5.27 15.16 14.81
N ASN A 77 -5.74 14.92 16.04
CA ASN A 77 -4.96 14.22 17.05
C ASN A 77 -4.50 12.86 16.48
N ARG A 78 -3.34 12.42 16.93
CA ARG A 78 -2.70 11.21 16.42
C ARG A 78 -3.45 9.96 16.86
N GLU A 79 -4.63 9.74 16.29
CA GLU A 79 -5.37 8.48 16.42
C GLU A 79 -4.58 7.33 15.76
N PRO A 80 -4.79 6.07 16.19
CA PRO A 80 -4.24 4.92 15.47
C PRO A 80 -4.61 4.99 13.98
N PRO A 81 -3.67 4.71 13.06
CA PRO A 81 -3.96 4.76 11.65
C PRO A 81 -4.99 3.68 11.30
N PHE A 82 -5.93 4.00 10.43
CA PHE A 82 -6.80 3.01 9.83
C PHE A 82 -6.44 2.77 8.36
N PHE A 83 -6.75 1.58 7.91
CA PHE A 83 -6.36 1.10 6.59
C PHE A 83 -7.57 0.65 5.80
N PHE A 84 -7.51 0.85 4.51
CA PHE A 84 -8.40 0.22 3.54
C PHE A 84 -7.53 -0.33 2.40
N GLN A 85 -8.13 -1.06 1.47
CA GLN A 85 -7.39 -1.67 0.38
C GLN A 85 -8.00 -1.30 -0.97
N LYS A 86 -7.14 -1.26 -2.00
CA LYS A 86 -7.55 -1.36 -3.40
C LYS A 86 -7.15 -2.75 -3.91
N PRO A 87 -7.91 -3.35 -4.82
CA PRO A 87 -7.50 -4.59 -5.46
C PRO A 87 -6.24 -4.35 -6.31
N SER A 88 -5.41 -5.38 -6.48
CA SER A 88 -4.15 -5.25 -7.23
C SER A 88 -4.36 -4.81 -8.68
N ASP A 89 -5.46 -5.22 -9.30
CA ASP A 89 -5.87 -4.86 -10.67
C ASP A 89 -6.48 -3.46 -10.80
N ALA A 90 -6.62 -2.72 -9.69
CA ALA A 90 -6.93 -1.29 -9.71
C ALA A 90 -5.78 -0.42 -10.24
N VAL A 91 -4.57 -0.98 -10.36
CA VAL A 91 -3.40 -0.27 -10.90
C VAL A 91 -3.65 0.17 -12.33
N GLN A 92 -3.38 1.46 -12.59
CA GLN A 92 -3.21 2.01 -13.91
C GLN A 92 -1.79 2.57 -14.04
N PHE A 93 -0.94 1.88 -14.79
CA PHE A 93 0.42 2.37 -15.03
C PHE A 93 0.42 3.60 -15.95
N VAL A 94 1.22 4.60 -15.59
CA VAL A 94 1.45 5.83 -16.36
C VAL A 94 2.94 5.95 -16.65
N ALA A 95 3.32 5.94 -17.93
CA ALA A 95 4.72 6.06 -18.31
C ALA A 95 5.24 7.50 -18.12
N ILE A 96 6.53 7.62 -17.77
CA ILE A 96 7.19 8.93 -17.60
C ILE A 96 7.08 9.74 -18.90
N GLY A 97 6.73 11.02 -18.76
CA GLY A 97 6.63 11.96 -19.87
C GLY A 97 5.42 11.75 -20.78
N THR A 98 4.47 10.92 -20.36
CA THR A 98 3.20 10.73 -21.08
C THR A 98 2.03 11.20 -20.21
N THR A 99 0.94 11.61 -20.87
CA THR A 99 -0.35 11.86 -20.18
C THR A 99 -1.26 10.67 -20.45
N ALA A 100 -1.55 9.87 -19.42
CA ALA A 100 -2.42 8.71 -19.58
C ALA A 100 -3.90 9.11 -19.57
N GLU A 101 -4.69 8.52 -20.46
CA GLU A 101 -6.15 8.62 -20.40
C GLU A 101 -6.70 7.80 -19.25
N HIS A 102 -7.57 8.43 -18.47
CA HIS A 102 -8.17 7.85 -17.29
C HIS A 102 -9.70 7.97 -17.36
N PRO A 103 -10.42 6.86 -17.51
CA PRO A 103 -11.85 6.92 -17.69
C PRO A 103 -12.56 7.41 -16.43
N TYR A 104 -13.53 8.32 -16.61
CA TYR A 104 -14.42 8.73 -15.52
C TYR A 104 -15.23 7.51 -15.06
N PRO A 105 -15.18 7.12 -13.78
CA PRO A 105 -15.80 5.87 -13.34
C PRO A 105 -17.33 6.00 -13.30
N PRO A 106 -18.07 4.89 -13.50
CA PRO A 106 -19.52 4.89 -13.34
C PRO A 106 -19.94 5.10 -11.89
N LEU A 107 -21.25 5.33 -11.67
CA LEU A 107 -21.92 5.43 -10.37
C LEU A 107 -21.54 6.62 -9.50
N THR A 108 -20.70 7.56 -9.95
CA THR A 108 -20.34 8.76 -9.18
C THR A 108 -20.63 10.03 -9.97
N LYS A 109 -20.94 11.10 -9.25
CA LYS A 109 -21.01 12.48 -9.75
C LYS A 109 -20.02 13.38 -9.03
N ASN A 110 -19.16 12.80 -8.18
CA ASN A 110 -18.20 13.53 -7.37
C ASN A 110 -16.89 12.73 -7.28
N TYR A 111 -16.09 12.79 -8.35
CA TYR A 111 -14.86 12.01 -8.53
C TYR A 111 -13.65 12.84 -8.12
N HIS A 112 -12.92 12.42 -7.08
CA HIS A 112 -11.84 13.17 -6.47
C HIS A 112 -10.47 12.56 -6.74
N TYR A 113 -9.48 13.46 -6.83
CA TYR A 113 -8.05 13.13 -6.78
C TYR A 113 -7.55 13.12 -5.33
N GLU A 114 -6.53 12.33 -5.06
CA GLU A 114 -5.72 12.30 -3.85
C GLU A 114 -4.29 11.91 -4.23
N ILE A 115 -3.35 12.87 -4.24
CA ILE A 115 -1.94 12.57 -4.54
C ILE A 115 -1.26 11.96 -3.33
N GLU A 116 -0.45 10.90 -3.57
CA GLU A 116 0.22 10.17 -2.52
C GLU A 116 1.62 9.69 -2.92
N LEU A 117 2.53 9.64 -1.95
CA LEU A 117 3.72 8.82 -2.05
C LEU A 117 3.31 7.35 -1.91
N VAL A 118 3.78 6.50 -2.81
CA VAL A 118 3.54 5.04 -2.73
C VAL A 118 4.85 4.34 -2.43
N ALA A 119 4.89 3.60 -1.31
CA ALA A 119 6.00 2.74 -0.95
C ALA A 119 5.73 1.30 -1.42
N ALA A 120 6.69 0.69 -2.11
CA ALA A 120 6.63 -0.69 -2.60
C ALA A 120 7.53 -1.58 -1.76
N LEU A 121 7.01 -2.70 -1.26
CA LEU A 121 7.75 -3.60 -0.39
C LEU A 121 8.44 -4.72 -1.20
N GLY A 122 9.75 -4.86 -1.02
CA GLY A 122 10.56 -5.95 -1.58
C GLY A 122 10.78 -7.09 -0.61
N LYS A 123 10.46 -6.90 0.65
CA LYS A 123 10.54 -7.90 1.72
C LYS A 123 9.24 -7.92 2.52
N GLY A 124 8.97 -9.05 3.15
CA GLY A 124 7.81 -9.21 4.02
C GLY A 124 8.18 -9.21 5.50
N GLY A 125 7.16 -9.24 6.36
CA GLY A 125 7.32 -9.35 7.80
C GLY A 125 6.00 -9.25 8.58
N ARG A 126 6.06 -9.72 9.82
CA ARG A 126 5.01 -9.53 10.85
C ARG A 126 5.61 -8.83 12.06
N ASN A 127 4.83 -7.99 12.73
CA ASN A 127 5.25 -7.26 13.94
C ASN A 127 6.61 -6.55 13.76
N VAL A 128 6.80 -5.95 12.58
CA VAL A 128 8.04 -5.26 12.22
C VAL A 128 8.18 -4.01 13.10
N SER A 129 9.37 -3.81 13.68
CA SER A 129 9.65 -2.59 14.44
C SER A 129 9.69 -1.37 13.51
N VAL A 130 9.51 -0.16 14.05
CA VAL A 130 9.66 1.06 13.26
C VAL A 130 11.08 1.20 12.70
N ASP A 131 12.08 0.80 13.49
CA ASP A 131 13.49 0.90 13.10
C ASP A 131 13.85 -0.04 11.94
N ASP A 132 13.21 -1.20 11.85
CA ASP A 132 13.44 -2.19 10.79
C ASP A 132 12.54 -1.97 9.56
N ALA A 133 11.51 -1.15 9.68
CA ALA A 133 10.43 -1.05 8.70
C ALA A 133 10.91 -0.61 7.31
N LEU A 134 11.80 0.40 7.25
CA LEU A 134 12.29 0.92 5.98
C LEU A 134 13.19 -0.09 5.23
N ALA A 135 13.77 -1.09 5.92
CA ALA A 135 14.53 -2.15 5.27
C ALA A 135 13.65 -3.11 4.43
N LEU A 136 12.32 -3.04 4.57
CA LEU A 136 11.37 -3.77 3.73
C LEU A 136 11.09 -3.05 2.41
N VAL A 137 11.34 -1.75 2.32
CA VAL A 137 10.99 -0.94 1.15
C VAL A 137 11.97 -1.22 0.00
N TYR A 138 11.43 -1.60 -1.15
CA TYR A 138 12.15 -1.78 -2.41
C TYR A 138 12.32 -0.45 -3.15
N GLY A 139 11.26 0.34 -3.20
CA GLY A 139 11.24 1.58 -3.96
C GLY A 139 10.00 2.41 -3.70
N TYR A 140 9.92 3.54 -4.42
CA TYR A 140 8.84 4.50 -4.31
C TYR A 140 8.33 4.93 -5.67
N THR A 141 7.08 5.39 -5.71
CA THR A 141 6.48 6.04 -6.87
C THR A 141 5.45 7.08 -6.43
N ILE A 142 4.96 7.88 -7.39
CA ILE A 142 3.79 8.75 -7.22
C ILE A 142 2.55 7.96 -7.59
N GLY A 143 1.50 8.05 -6.76
CA GLY A 143 0.18 7.50 -7.07
C GLY A 143 -0.94 8.49 -6.85
N LEU A 144 -2.10 8.19 -7.41
CA LEU A 144 -3.36 8.86 -7.13
C LEU A 144 -4.32 7.84 -6.49
N ASP A 145 -4.79 8.11 -5.25
CA ASP A 145 -5.87 7.36 -4.63
C ASP A 145 -7.21 7.94 -5.10
N MET A 146 -7.60 7.56 -6.33
CA MET A 146 -8.82 8.07 -6.94
C MET A 146 -10.05 7.59 -6.19
N THR A 147 -11.00 8.51 -5.97
CA THR A 147 -12.09 8.31 -5.03
C THR A 147 -13.43 8.71 -5.61
N ARG A 148 -14.41 7.81 -5.63
CA ARG A 148 -15.84 8.13 -5.79
C ARG A 148 -16.34 8.71 -4.47
N ARG A 149 -16.20 10.02 -4.30
CA ARG A 149 -16.34 10.68 -3.00
C ARG A 149 -17.75 10.62 -2.43
N ASP A 150 -18.76 10.73 -3.28
CA ASP A 150 -20.15 10.60 -2.91
C ASP A 150 -20.46 9.20 -2.34
N LEU A 151 -19.97 8.14 -3.00
CA LEU A 151 -20.16 6.76 -2.53
C LEU A 151 -19.37 6.47 -1.25
N GLN A 152 -18.13 6.96 -1.16
CA GLN A 152 -17.32 6.81 0.05
C GLN A 152 -18.02 7.46 1.26
N ARG A 153 -18.54 8.71 1.09
CA ARG A 153 -19.24 9.42 2.17
C ARG A 153 -20.52 8.68 2.56
N ALA A 154 -21.35 8.29 1.61
CA ALA A 154 -22.56 7.53 1.88
C ALA A 154 -22.29 6.26 2.69
N MET A 155 -21.22 5.51 2.35
CA MET A 155 -20.83 4.33 3.14
C MET A 155 -20.33 4.72 4.53
N GLY A 156 -19.51 5.76 4.64
CA GLY A 156 -19.01 6.24 5.93
C GLY A 156 -20.11 6.69 6.88
N ASP A 157 -21.11 7.43 6.38
CA ASP A 157 -22.27 7.89 7.15
C ASP A 157 -23.11 6.71 7.70
N GLU A 158 -23.21 5.64 6.92
CA GLU A 158 -23.87 4.40 7.32
C GLU A 158 -22.94 3.44 8.11
N LYS A 159 -21.70 3.83 8.42
CA LYS A 159 -20.67 3.02 9.08
C LYS A 159 -20.37 1.71 8.35
N LYS A 160 -20.45 1.74 7.03
CA LYS A 160 -20.14 0.65 6.10
C LYS A 160 -18.74 0.80 5.52
N PRO A 161 -18.15 -0.28 4.99
CA PRO A 161 -16.85 -0.25 4.33
C PRO A 161 -16.81 0.69 3.12
N TRP A 162 -15.62 1.22 2.79
CA TRP A 162 -15.41 2.22 1.74
C TRP A 162 -15.16 1.65 0.34
N GLU A 163 -15.16 0.32 0.19
CA GLU A 163 -14.74 -0.37 -1.03
C GLU A 163 -15.42 0.17 -2.29
N ILE A 164 -16.75 0.41 -2.26
CA ILE A 164 -17.47 0.95 -3.43
C ILE A 164 -16.95 2.33 -3.86
N GLY A 165 -16.43 3.11 -2.93
CA GLY A 165 -15.86 4.44 -3.17
C GLY A 165 -14.36 4.43 -3.48
N LYS A 166 -13.62 3.38 -3.08
CA LYS A 166 -12.16 3.33 -3.10
C LYS A 166 -11.58 2.20 -3.95
N SER A 167 -12.28 1.05 -4.06
CA SER A 167 -11.74 -0.20 -4.61
C SER A 167 -12.41 -0.53 -5.93
N PHE A 168 -12.17 0.26 -6.97
CA PHE A 168 -12.76 0.09 -8.30
C PHE A 168 -11.68 0.12 -9.39
N ASP A 169 -12.04 -0.30 -10.58
CA ASP A 169 -11.13 -0.41 -11.73
C ASP A 169 -10.37 0.87 -11.98
N ARG A 170 -9.05 0.77 -12.15
CA ARG A 170 -8.13 1.89 -12.41
C ARG A 170 -8.11 2.96 -11.33
N SER A 171 -8.61 2.66 -10.12
CA SER A 171 -8.63 3.65 -9.02
C SER A 171 -7.25 3.96 -8.42
N ALA A 172 -6.18 3.34 -8.93
CA ALA A 172 -4.79 3.53 -8.51
C ALA A 172 -3.87 3.87 -9.70
N PRO A 173 -4.03 5.04 -10.35
CA PRO A 173 -3.03 5.52 -11.31
C PRO A 173 -1.69 5.71 -10.61
N MET A 174 -0.59 5.21 -11.21
CA MET A 174 0.75 5.36 -10.64
C MET A 174 1.85 5.32 -11.69
N GLY A 175 2.98 5.97 -11.38
CA GLY A 175 4.19 5.95 -12.19
C GLY A 175 5.01 4.66 -12.01
N PRO A 176 6.15 4.54 -12.71
CA PRO A 176 7.09 3.46 -12.49
C PRO A 176 7.76 3.56 -11.11
N LEU A 177 8.31 2.45 -10.64
CA LEU A 177 9.02 2.40 -9.36
C LEU A 177 10.46 2.89 -9.50
N HIS A 178 10.89 3.71 -8.54
CA HIS A 178 12.27 4.14 -8.32
C HIS A 178 12.83 3.38 -7.12
N ARG A 179 13.93 2.65 -7.31
CA ARG A 179 14.54 1.85 -6.23
C ARG A 179 15.09 2.73 -5.12
N VAL A 180 14.97 2.30 -3.88
CA VAL A 180 15.60 2.99 -2.73
C VAL A 180 17.11 3.18 -2.94
N ALA A 181 17.77 2.21 -3.60
CA ALA A 181 19.19 2.31 -3.90
C ALA A 181 19.55 3.52 -4.78
N ASP A 182 18.61 4.00 -5.61
CA ASP A 182 18.85 5.11 -6.54
C ASP A 182 18.36 6.45 -5.98
N VAL A 183 17.27 6.46 -5.19
CA VAL A 183 16.60 7.71 -4.75
C VAL A 183 16.63 7.92 -3.22
N GLY A 184 17.04 6.92 -2.45
CA GLY A 184 16.99 6.95 -0.99
C GLY A 184 15.56 6.80 -0.44
N HIS A 185 15.41 7.05 0.87
CA HIS A 185 14.10 7.07 1.52
C HIS A 185 13.52 8.46 1.58
N PHE A 186 12.22 8.58 1.27
CA PHE A 186 11.49 9.85 1.31
C PHE A 186 10.91 10.09 2.71
N THR A 187 11.56 10.96 3.49
CA THR A 187 11.09 11.40 4.82
C THR A 187 10.62 12.84 4.83
N LYS A 188 10.94 13.60 3.77
CA LYS A 188 10.59 15.00 3.53
C LYS A 188 10.63 15.29 2.03
N GLY A 189 10.09 16.41 1.63
CA GLY A 189 10.07 16.87 0.24
C GLY A 189 8.67 17.29 -0.21
N ALA A 190 8.61 18.25 -1.12
CA ALA A 190 7.33 18.76 -1.61
C ALA A 190 6.52 17.67 -2.31
N ILE A 191 5.23 17.60 -1.99
CA ILE A 191 4.20 16.82 -2.68
C ILE A 191 3.13 17.79 -3.17
N THR A 192 2.84 17.78 -4.48
CA THR A 192 1.96 18.76 -5.12
C THR A 192 1.11 18.12 -6.20
N LEU A 193 -0.17 18.49 -6.27
CA LEU A 193 -1.03 18.17 -7.39
C LEU A 193 -1.57 19.44 -8.03
N LYS A 194 -1.50 19.51 -9.36
CA LYS A 194 -2.18 20.52 -10.16
C LYS A 194 -3.33 19.89 -10.93
N VAL A 195 -4.40 20.65 -11.09
CA VAL A 195 -5.47 20.32 -12.04
C VAL A 195 -5.57 21.48 -13.04
N ASN A 196 -5.43 21.19 -14.32
CA ASN A 196 -5.42 22.18 -15.40
C ASN A 196 -4.41 23.32 -15.15
N GLY A 197 -3.20 22.95 -14.65
CA GLY A 197 -2.13 23.89 -14.33
C GLY A 197 -2.29 24.64 -13.01
N VAL A 198 -3.44 24.57 -12.34
CA VAL A 198 -3.71 25.23 -11.04
C VAL A 198 -3.36 24.30 -9.90
N VAL A 199 -2.50 24.74 -8.97
CA VAL A 199 -2.15 23.98 -7.76
C VAL A 199 -3.41 23.77 -6.92
N ARG A 200 -3.70 22.51 -6.62
CA ARG A 200 -4.83 22.09 -5.76
C ARG A 200 -4.35 21.54 -4.43
N GLN A 201 -3.39 20.61 -4.46
CA GLN A 201 -2.80 20.08 -3.24
C GLN A 201 -1.33 20.49 -3.18
N SER A 202 -0.84 20.87 -1.99
CA SER A 202 0.55 21.24 -1.76
C SER A 202 0.90 21.04 -0.29
N ALA A 203 1.88 20.19 -0.02
CA ALA A 203 2.38 19.89 1.33
C ALA A 203 3.85 19.45 1.27
N ASP A 204 4.39 19.05 2.41
CA ASP A 204 5.66 18.35 2.52
C ASP A 204 5.42 16.95 3.12
N LEU A 205 6.20 15.97 2.67
CA LEU A 205 6.08 14.58 3.15
C LEU A 205 6.33 14.45 4.66
N ASN A 206 7.09 15.37 5.27
CA ASN A 206 7.30 15.38 6.72
C ASN A 206 6.06 15.78 7.53
N MET A 207 5.00 16.25 6.85
CA MET A 207 3.71 16.59 7.49
C MET A 207 2.79 15.36 7.65
N MET A 208 3.21 14.18 7.19
CA MET A 208 2.49 12.94 7.48
C MET A 208 2.40 12.71 8.98
N THR A 209 1.21 12.41 9.47
CA THR A 209 0.95 12.05 10.89
C THR A 209 1.69 10.77 11.27
N TRP A 210 1.65 9.78 10.38
CA TRP A 210 2.36 8.51 10.48
C TRP A 210 3.34 8.39 9.32
N SER A 211 4.63 8.37 9.61
CA SER A 211 5.68 8.14 8.62
C SER A 211 5.54 6.78 7.94
N VAL A 212 6.15 6.60 6.77
CA VAL A 212 6.13 5.30 6.05
C VAL A 212 6.62 4.16 6.96
N ALA A 213 7.65 4.39 7.79
CA ALA A 213 8.15 3.38 8.73
C ALA A 213 7.08 2.97 9.76
N GLU A 214 6.40 3.94 10.33
CA GLU A 214 5.33 3.70 11.30
C GLU A 214 4.11 3.02 10.65
N GLN A 215 3.77 3.40 9.41
CA GLN A 215 2.70 2.74 8.64
C GLN A 215 3.02 1.26 8.41
N ILE A 216 4.23 0.92 7.98
CA ILE A 216 4.70 -0.47 7.80
C ILE A 216 4.61 -1.22 9.13
N SER A 217 5.13 -0.63 10.20
CA SER A 217 5.08 -1.24 11.55
C SER A 217 3.64 -1.54 11.96
N LYS A 218 2.73 -0.59 11.82
CA LYS A 218 1.31 -0.76 12.18
C LYS A 218 0.59 -1.78 11.29
N LEU A 219 0.80 -1.73 9.98
CA LEU A 219 0.25 -2.72 9.04
C LEU A 219 0.73 -4.12 9.37
N SER A 220 2.00 -4.31 9.70
CA SER A 220 2.60 -5.61 10.00
C SER A 220 2.06 -6.28 11.28
N GLN A 221 1.40 -5.52 12.15
CA GLN A 221 0.70 -6.05 13.32
C GLN A 221 -0.62 -6.73 12.93
N ALA A 222 -1.31 -6.18 11.92
CA ALA A 222 -2.61 -6.68 11.45
C ALA A 222 -2.47 -7.68 10.29
N PHE A 223 -1.46 -7.51 9.44
CA PHE A 223 -1.26 -8.28 8.22
C PHE A 223 0.15 -8.87 8.14
N GLU A 224 0.27 -10.02 7.50
CA GLU A 224 1.56 -10.50 7.02
C GLU A 224 1.92 -9.76 5.74
N LEU A 225 2.85 -8.81 5.86
CA LEU A 225 3.37 -8.08 4.70
C LEU A 225 4.28 -8.98 3.88
N MET A 226 4.24 -8.81 2.57
CA MET A 226 4.97 -9.66 1.62
C MET A 226 5.61 -8.79 0.52
N PRO A 227 6.64 -9.30 -0.17
CA PRO A 227 7.11 -8.69 -1.41
C PRO A 227 5.96 -8.49 -2.38
N GLY A 228 5.91 -7.34 -3.04
CA GLY A 228 4.82 -6.98 -3.95
C GLY A 228 3.71 -6.12 -3.32
N ASP A 229 3.69 -5.97 -2.00
CA ASP A 229 2.73 -5.08 -1.34
C ASP A 229 3.07 -3.61 -1.60
N LEU A 230 2.04 -2.81 -1.90
CA LEU A 230 2.12 -1.36 -2.05
C LEU A 230 1.44 -0.68 -0.86
N ILE A 231 1.97 0.47 -0.45
CA ILE A 231 1.39 1.30 0.61
C ILE A 231 1.24 2.71 0.07
N TYR A 232 0.00 3.15 -0.14
CA TYR A 232 -0.40 4.51 -0.38
C TYR A 232 -0.37 5.25 0.96
N SER A 233 0.49 6.25 1.07
CA SER A 233 0.89 6.82 2.38
C SER A 233 -0.05 7.89 2.93
N GLY A 234 -1.15 8.19 2.22
CA GLY A 234 -2.08 9.26 2.56
C GLY A 234 -1.82 10.54 1.78
N THR A 235 -2.88 11.32 1.61
CA THR A 235 -2.93 12.55 0.81
C THR A 235 -3.00 13.81 1.67
N PRO A 236 -2.42 14.95 1.20
CA PRO A 236 -2.64 16.27 1.81
C PRO A 236 -4.11 16.73 1.67
N GLU A 237 -4.43 17.84 2.32
CA GLU A 237 -5.70 18.56 2.19
C GLU A 237 -5.95 19.09 0.76
N ASN A 238 -7.14 19.67 0.54
CA ASN A 238 -7.63 20.22 -0.71
C ASN A 238 -7.89 19.15 -1.78
N VAL A 239 -8.36 17.97 -1.35
CA VAL A 239 -8.95 17.01 -2.27
C VAL A 239 -10.17 17.62 -2.96
N GLY A 240 -10.36 17.33 -4.24
CA GLY A 240 -11.44 17.99 -4.99
C GLY A 240 -11.88 17.21 -6.21
N PRO A 241 -13.02 17.61 -6.80
CA PRO A 241 -13.58 16.94 -7.96
C PRO A 241 -12.79 17.20 -9.23
N VAL A 242 -12.83 16.21 -10.12
CA VAL A 242 -12.42 16.30 -11.53
C VAL A 242 -13.56 15.80 -12.41
N VAL A 243 -13.58 16.29 -13.64
CA VAL A 243 -14.55 15.92 -14.69
C VAL A 243 -13.82 15.52 -15.98
N PRO A 244 -14.49 14.86 -16.93
CA PRO A 244 -13.92 14.59 -18.24
C PRO A 244 -13.35 15.85 -18.88
N GLY A 245 -12.12 15.75 -19.38
CA GLY A 245 -11.32 16.83 -19.92
C GLY A 245 -10.24 17.39 -18.98
N ASP A 246 -10.40 17.23 -17.67
CA ASP A 246 -9.41 17.70 -16.68
C ASP A 246 -8.10 16.91 -16.77
N VAL A 247 -6.98 17.64 -16.59
CA VAL A 247 -5.62 17.07 -16.54
C VAL A 247 -5.07 17.24 -15.12
N MET A 248 -4.77 16.14 -14.49
CA MET A 248 -4.11 16.06 -13.17
C MET A 248 -2.61 15.87 -13.39
N GLN A 249 -1.78 16.69 -12.75
CA GLN A 249 -0.32 16.58 -12.75
C GLN A 249 0.18 16.48 -11.32
N GLY A 250 0.61 15.28 -10.93
CA GLY A 250 1.20 14.99 -9.62
C GLY A 250 2.72 15.11 -9.65
N SER A 251 3.30 15.70 -8.61
CA SER A 251 4.76 15.78 -8.43
C SER A 251 5.16 15.53 -6.98
N ILE A 252 6.25 14.80 -6.81
CA ILE A 252 6.95 14.64 -5.53
C ILE A 252 8.42 14.96 -5.79
N ALA A 253 9.02 15.78 -4.92
CA ALA A 253 10.43 16.15 -5.06
C ALA A 253 11.33 14.91 -5.12
N GLY A 254 12.12 14.78 -6.18
CA GLY A 254 12.98 13.62 -6.42
C GLY A 254 12.38 12.51 -7.28
N LEU A 255 11.11 12.64 -7.70
CA LEU A 255 10.44 11.71 -8.62
C LEU A 255 9.94 12.44 -9.89
N PRO A 256 9.88 11.78 -11.06
CA PRO A 256 9.21 12.31 -12.24
C PRO A 256 7.73 12.59 -12.02
N THR A 257 7.14 13.51 -12.78
CA THR A 257 5.71 13.83 -12.71
C THR A 257 4.83 12.65 -13.16
N LEU A 258 3.63 12.61 -12.61
CA LEU A 258 2.54 11.71 -12.99
C LEU A 258 1.44 12.54 -13.64
N ASP A 259 1.21 12.36 -14.94
CA ASP A 259 0.25 13.15 -15.70
C ASP A 259 -0.93 12.26 -16.16
N VAL A 260 -2.15 12.65 -15.79
CA VAL A 260 -3.38 11.86 -16.02
C VAL A 260 -4.49 12.76 -16.51
N LYS A 261 -5.10 12.42 -17.65
CA LYS A 261 -6.26 13.13 -18.23
C LYS A 261 -7.52 12.30 -18.03
N VAL A 262 -8.54 12.90 -17.42
CA VAL A 262 -9.87 12.28 -17.27
C VAL A 262 -10.59 12.30 -18.64
N VAL A 263 -11.15 11.16 -19.07
CA VAL A 263 -11.87 10.97 -20.33
C VAL A 263 -13.24 10.35 -20.13
#